data_42d99d8f71fcebf4f8de37bf4a3b97a9
#
_entry.id   42d99d8f71fcebf4f8de37bf4a3b97a9
#
_cell.length_a   1.000
_cell.length_b   1.000
_cell.length_c   1.000
_cell.angle_alpha   90.00
_cell.angle_beta   90.00
_cell.angle_gamma   90.00
#
_symmetry.space_group_name_H-M   'P 1'
#
loop_
_entity.id
_entity.type
_entity.pdbx_description
1 polymer ?
#
loop_
_entity_poly.entity_id
_entity_poly.type
_entity_poly.pdbx_seq_one_letter_code
_entity_poly.pdbx_strand_id
1 'polypeptide(L)'
;MKKILLTLTLIVAAVTAKAVNATVYVQADEAPYLYGWFTVNAKETKINGAWPGKQMTEKVTKTNKDGEEIEFWYQTFSYPNTNSFNIIFNNGQDGVNKVQTGNISDIASDRYFTFDGTTGKYTDITENFGVEIPDVEIQSVALLSDLNEWNGLAQLFTEVEKNAKYTYVLALTEEEVEQIEEYYRFKIMVNSSAYLDWNTEGMTREDPNGWLEEDFALGNGNIGIALDEVETRTFLFTMSFAGGKDIYQGWTLSIEDGSGMESIRDITTETVAQKARYNLAGQRITGNYRGLVLANGKKVMMK
;
A
#
# COMPACT_ATOMS: atom_id res chain seq x y z
N MET A 1 24.57 -15.13 53.59
CA MET A 1 23.78 -14.26 52.69
C MET A 1 24.47 -14.24 51.31
N LYS A 2 23.93 -15.01 50.37
CA LYS A 2 24.47 -15.05 48.97
C LYS A 2 23.73 -14.00 48.15
N LYS A 3 24.45 -12.99 47.66
CA LYS A 3 23.92 -11.99 46.77
C LYS A 3 23.80 -12.61 45.35
N ILE A 4 22.58 -12.82 44.89
CA ILE A 4 22.28 -13.21 43.53
C ILE A 4 22.34 -11.94 42.68
N LEU A 5 23.36 -11.84 41.80
CA LEU A 5 23.50 -10.78 40.84
C LEU A 5 22.61 -11.15 39.64
N LEU A 6 21.48 -10.45 39.52
CA LEU A 6 20.56 -10.61 38.38
C LEU A 6 21.11 -9.81 37.20
N THR A 7 21.76 -10.49 36.25
CA THR A 7 22.23 -9.88 35.00
C THR A 7 21.05 -9.77 34.07
N LEU A 8 20.51 -8.57 33.92
CA LEU A 8 19.45 -8.26 32.95
C LEU A 8 20.10 -8.16 31.56
N THR A 9 20.01 -9.21 30.76
CA THR A 9 20.47 -9.19 29.37
C THR A 9 19.46 -8.42 28.55
N LEU A 10 19.79 -7.16 28.23
CA LEU A 10 19.00 -6.34 27.31
C LEU A 10 19.24 -6.89 25.87
N ILE A 11 18.28 -7.66 25.35
CA ILE A 11 18.28 -8.03 23.93
C ILE A 11 17.86 -6.77 23.16
N VAL A 12 18.85 -6.01 22.72
CA VAL A 12 18.64 -4.98 21.71
C VAL A 12 18.43 -5.74 20.40
N ALA A 13 17.19 -5.85 19.94
CA ALA A 13 16.90 -6.23 18.57
C ALA A 13 17.54 -5.16 17.69
N ALA A 14 18.69 -5.48 17.11
CA ALA A 14 19.29 -4.66 16.07
C ALA A 14 18.32 -4.66 14.88
N VAL A 15 17.54 -3.60 14.76
CA VAL A 15 16.86 -3.29 13.50
C VAL A 15 17.98 -3.03 12.53
N THR A 16 18.31 -4.03 11.70
CA THR A 16 19.26 -3.86 10.60
C THR A 16 18.66 -2.81 9.68
N ALA A 17 19.21 -1.60 9.71
CA ALA A 17 18.85 -0.57 8.76
C ALA A 17 19.12 -1.15 7.37
N LYS A 18 18.05 -1.44 6.63
CA LYS A 18 18.17 -1.88 5.25
C LYS A 18 18.51 -0.64 4.42
N ALA A 19 19.41 -0.81 3.47
CA ALA A 19 19.79 0.24 2.53
C ALA A 19 19.48 -0.27 1.13
N VAL A 20 18.84 0.56 0.32
CA VAL A 20 18.70 0.29 -1.11
C VAL A 20 19.91 0.88 -1.84
N ASN A 21 20.50 0.07 -2.72
CA ASN A 21 21.46 0.50 -3.74
C ASN A 21 20.93 -0.03 -5.07
N ALA A 22 20.49 0.87 -5.93
CA ALA A 22 19.87 0.50 -7.19
C ALA A 22 20.21 1.53 -8.27
N THR A 23 20.40 1.06 -9.49
CA THR A 23 20.56 1.90 -10.67
C THR A 23 19.33 1.76 -11.54
N VAL A 24 18.75 2.88 -11.91
CA VAL A 24 17.66 2.96 -12.88
C VAL A 24 18.26 3.24 -14.25
N TYR A 25 18.01 2.34 -15.20
CA TYR A 25 18.39 2.44 -16.58
C TYR A 25 17.15 2.68 -17.43
N VAL A 26 17.18 3.64 -18.36
CA VAL A 26 16.05 3.90 -19.23
C VAL A 26 16.51 4.17 -20.67
N GLN A 27 15.95 3.41 -21.60
CA GLN A 27 16.08 3.66 -23.03
C GLN A 27 15.00 4.65 -23.45
N ALA A 28 15.40 5.81 -23.92
CA ALA A 28 14.54 6.88 -24.41
C ALA A 28 15.28 7.69 -25.48
N ASP A 29 14.53 8.27 -26.42
CA ASP A 29 15.10 9.08 -27.50
C ASP A 29 15.78 10.34 -26.96
N GLU A 30 15.14 10.98 -25.97
CA GLU A 30 15.69 12.15 -25.29
C GLU A 30 15.94 11.84 -23.80
N ALA A 31 16.84 12.61 -23.19
CA ALA A 31 17.14 12.48 -21.77
C ALA A 31 15.90 12.75 -20.90
N PRO A 32 15.31 11.76 -20.26
CA PRO A 32 14.14 11.98 -19.44
C PRO A 32 14.50 12.66 -18.12
N TYR A 33 13.50 13.28 -17.49
CA TYR A 33 13.55 13.64 -16.08
C TYR A 33 13.11 12.45 -15.25
N LEU A 34 13.76 12.25 -14.12
CA LEU A 34 13.42 11.22 -13.15
C LEU A 34 13.06 11.89 -11.83
N TYR A 35 11.79 11.77 -11.43
CA TYR A 35 11.32 12.10 -10.09
C TYR A 35 11.28 10.85 -9.26
N GLY A 36 11.69 10.92 -8.00
CA GLY A 36 11.69 9.75 -7.13
C GLY A 36 11.40 10.08 -5.67
N TRP A 37 10.84 9.12 -4.96
CA TRP A 37 10.52 9.24 -3.53
C TRP A 37 10.44 7.86 -2.85
N PHE A 38 10.52 7.88 -1.54
CA PHE A 38 10.15 6.75 -0.68
C PHE A 38 9.38 7.25 0.54
N THR A 39 8.62 6.36 1.17
CA THR A 39 7.83 6.68 2.36
C THR A 39 8.30 5.84 3.53
N VAL A 40 8.62 6.47 4.65
CA VAL A 40 8.96 5.81 5.92
C VAL A 40 8.12 6.45 7.03
N ASN A 41 7.42 5.65 7.80
CA ASN A 41 6.54 6.11 8.89
C ASN A 41 5.54 7.19 8.44
N ALA A 42 4.87 6.94 7.33
CA ALA A 42 3.91 7.87 6.68
C ALA A 42 4.52 9.21 6.25
N LYS A 43 5.84 9.34 6.22
CA LYS A 43 6.53 10.55 5.76
C LYS A 43 7.21 10.28 4.42
N GLU A 44 6.81 11.03 3.40
CA GLU A 44 7.44 11.02 2.09
C GLU A 44 8.80 11.73 2.12
N THR A 45 9.80 11.12 1.49
CA THR A 45 11.12 11.70 1.28
C THR A 45 11.42 11.72 -0.22
N LYS A 46 11.59 12.90 -0.78
CA LYS A 46 11.98 13.09 -2.18
C LYS A 46 13.46 12.80 -2.35
N ILE A 47 13.80 11.92 -3.30
CA ILE A 47 15.17 11.44 -3.47
C ILE A 47 15.91 12.09 -4.65
N ASN A 48 15.19 12.74 -5.52
CA ASN A 48 15.78 13.35 -6.72
C ASN A 48 15.35 14.80 -6.92
N GLY A 49 15.09 15.52 -5.81
CA GLY A 49 14.64 16.91 -5.81
C GLY A 49 13.12 17.05 -5.87
N ALA A 50 12.67 18.30 -6.01
CA ALA A 50 11.27 18.60 -6.24
C ALA A 50 10.86 18.18 -7.67
N TRP A 51 9.54 18.06 -7.90
CA TRP A 51 9.00 17.88 -9.23
C TRP A 51 9.58 18.92 -10.22
N PRO A 52 9.94 18.53 -11.45
CA PRO A 52 9.85 17.23 -12.10
C PRO A 52 10.99 16.25 -11.80
N GLY A 53 11.80 16.49 -10.79
CA GLY A 53 12.99 15.73 -10.48
C GLY A 53 14.23 16.28 -11.21
N LYS A 54 15.18 15.41 -11.52
CA LYS A 54 16.39 15.78 -12.25
C LYS A 54 16.42 15.10 -13.62
N GLN A 55 16.88 15.84 -14.62
CA GLN A 55 17.16 15.25 -15.92
C GLN A 55 18.34 14.27 -15.82
N MET A 56 18.22 13.12 -16.45
CA MET A 56 19.30 12.15 -16.56
C MET A 56 20.35 12.68 -17.54
N THR A 57 21.62 12.61 -17.17
CA THR A 57 22.72 13.21 -17.94
C THR A 57 23.78 12.21 -18.39
N GLU A 58 23.76 11.01 -17.83
CA GLU A 58 24.78 10.00 -18.08
C GLU A 58 24.20 8.84 -18.89
N LYS A 59 25.02 8.28 -19.78
CA LYS A 59 24.66 7.12 -20.60
C LYS A 59 25.62 5.97 -20.40
N VAL A 60 25.13 4.75 -20.57
CA VAL A 60 25.91 3.52 -20.56
C VAL A 60 25.32 2.51 -21.53
N THR A 61 26.18 1.74 -22.18
CA THR A 61 25.76 0.57 -22.96
C THR A 61 25.72 -0.66 -22.09
N LYS A 62 24.66 -1.44 -22.18
CA LYS A 62 24.47 -2.73 -21.51
C LYS A 62 24.13 -3.80 -22.54
N THR A 63 24.60 -5.01 -22.29
CA THR A 63 24.32 -6.18 -23.13
C THR A 63 23.17 -6.98 -22.50
N ASN A 64 22.13 -7.26 -23.26
CA ASN A 64 21.00 -8.09 -22.80
C ASN A 64 21.34 -9.59 -22.91
N LYS A 65 20.40 -10.46 -22.50
CA LYS A 65 20.54 -11.93 -22.56
C LYS A 65 20.76 -12.47 -23.97
N ASP A 66 20.28 -11.77 -24.98
CA ASP A 66 20.35 -12.16 -26.37
C ASP A 66 21.66 -11.68 -27.04
N GLY A 67 22.51 -10.98 -26.29
CA GLY A 67 23.78 -10.45 -26.77
C GLY A 67 23.68 -9.11 -27.48
N GLU A 68 22.53 -8.43 -27.40
CA GLU A 68 22.32 -7.12 -28.00
C GLU A 68 22.85 -6.02 -27.09
N GLU A 69 23.57 -5.07 -27.66
CA GLU A 69 24.03 -3.87 -26.95
C GLU A 69 22.99 -2.76 -27.05
N ILE A 70 22.54 -2.27 -25.89
CA ILE A 70 21.51 -1.22 -25.77
C ILE A 70 22.07 -0.06 -24.95
N GLU A 71 21.94 1.15 -25.46
CA GLU A 71 22.34 2.38 -24.76
C GLU A 71 21.20 2.87 -23.87
N PHE A 72 21.52 3.18 -22.61
CA PHE A 72 20.58 3.67 -21.60
C PHE A 72 21.06 4.99 -21.01
N TRP A 73 20.14 5.89 -20.73
CA TRP A 73 20.29 6.89 -19.69
C TRP A 73 20.26 6.18 -18.34
N TYR A 74 21.07 6.58 -17.37
CA TYR A 74 21.07 5.93 -16.06
C TYR A 74 21.28 6.90 -14.90
N GLN A 75 20.78 6.49 -13.73
CA GLN A 75 21.04 7.17 -12.47
C GLN A 75 21.09 6.14 -11.34
N THR A 76 22.13 6.24 -10.49
CA THR A 76 22.31 5.37 -9.33
C THR A 76 21.81 6.05 -8.06
N PHE A 77 21.11 5.29 -7.23
CA PHE A 77 20.58 5.71 -5.94
C PHE A 77 21.16 4.83 -4.84
N SER A 78 21.50 5.47 -3.72
CA SER A 78 21.97 4.80 -2.51
C SER A 78 21.34 5.48 -1.29
N TYR A 79 20.35 4.81 -0.66
CA TYR A 79 19.64 5.35 0.48
C TYR A 79 19.66 4.37 1.64
N PRO A 80 20.19 4.77 2.81
CA PRO A 80 20.01 4.04 4.04
C PRO A 80 18.56 4.20 4.54
N ASN A 81 18.09 3.23 5.31
CA ASN A 81 16.78 3.26 5.98
C ASN A 81 15.54 3.06 5.10
N THR A 82 15.72 2.65 3.85
CA THR A 82 14.60 2.17 3.02
C THR A 82 15.01 0.92 2.26
N ASN A 83 14.03 0.06 1.94
CA ASN A 83 14.23 -1.18 1.17
C ASN A 83 14.04 -0.93 -0.32
N SER A 84 13.27 0.08 -0.68
CA SER A 84 12.90 0.42 -2.05
C SER A 84 12.53 1.89 -2.15
N PHE A 85 12.38 2.37 -3.36
CA PHE A 85 11.88 3.70 -3.68
C PHE A 85 10.97 3.62 -4.90
N ASN A 86 10.22 4.69 -5.14
CA ASN A 86 9.31 4.85 -6.27
C ASN A 86 9.85 5.90 -7.22
N ILE A 87 9.51 5.78 -8.51
CA ILE A 87 9.93 6.73 -9.54
C ILE A 87 8.79 7.09 -10.49
N ILE A 88 8.96 8.22 -11.18
CA ILE A 88 8.22 8.63 -12.37
C ILE A 88 9.23 9.13 -13.39
N PHE A 89 9.18 8.63 -14.62
CA PHE A 89 9.81 9.27 -15.76
C PHE A 89 8.89 10.34 -16.31
N ASN A 90 9.46 11.47 -16.73
CA ASN A 90 8.69 12.55 -17.34
C ASN A 90 9.54 13.37 -18.32
N ASN A 91 8.89 14.24 -19.08
CA ASN A 91 9.54 15.10 -20.07
C ASN A 91 9.98 16.48 -19.50
N GLY A 92 9.88 16.70 -18.20
CA GLY A 92 10.26 17.95 -17.54
C GLY A 92 9.31 19.13 -17.79
N GLN A 93 8.18 18.92 -18.46
CA GLN A 93 7.19 19.95 -18.78
C GLN A 93 6.04 19.92 -17.76
N ASP A 94 5.32 21.04 -17.69
CA ASP A 94 4.11 21.19 -16.89
C ASP A 94 2.87 21.47 -17.76
N GLY A 95 1.69 21.38 -17.12
CA GLY A 95 0.42 21.70 -17.76
C GLY A 95 0.07 20.76 -18.91
N VAL A 96 -0.45 21.32 -20.00
CA VAL A 96 -0.94 20.54 -21.16
C VAL A 96 0.13 19.79 -21.94
N ASN A 97 1.39 20.18 -21.78
CA ASN A 97 2.52 19.54 -22.45
C ASN A 97 3.22 18.50 -21.56
N LYS A 98 2.70 18.29 -20.36
CA LYS A 98 3.26 17.30 -19.42
C LYS A 98 3.05 15.88 -19.96
N VAL A 99 4.14 15.15 -20.10
CA VAL A 99 4.15 13.72 -20.39
C VAL A 99 4.89 13.01 -19.27
N GLN A 100 4.27 12.02 -18.65
CA GLN A 100 4.86 11.26 -17.56
C GLN A 100 4.33 9.82 -17.53
N THR A 101 5.09 8.93 -16.92
CA THR A 101 4.61 7.58 -16.58
C THR A 101 3.62 7.63 -15.42
N GLY A 102 2.89 6.56 -15.17
CA GLY A 102 2.36 6.26 -13.86
C GLY A 102 3.48 6.07 -12.82
N ASN A 103 3.11 5.79 -11.58
CA ASN A 103 4.08 5.44 -10.54
C ASN A 103 4.72 4.09 -10.85
N ILE A 104 6.04 4.03 -10.78
CA ILE A 104 6.82 2.80 -10.86
C ILE A 104 7.36 2.56 -9.46
N SER A 105 6.90 1.48 -8.81
CA SER A 105 7.12 1.27 -7.37
C SER A 105 8.15 0.19 -7.08
N ASP A 106 8.58 0.19 -5.81
CA ASP A 106 9.39 -0.87 -5.20
C ASP A 106 10.70 -1.17 -5.92
N ILE A 107 11.39 -0.09 -6.36
CA ILE A 107 12.74 -0.21 -6.92
C ILE A 107 13.71 -0.57 -5.78
N ALA A 108 14.06 -1.85 -5.68
CA ALA A 108 14.95 -2.40 -4.66
C ALA A 108 16.31 -2.85 -5.21
N SER A 109 16.44 -2.95 -6.52
CA SER A 109 17.63 -3.39 -7.25
C SER A 109 17.72 -2.66 -8.59
N ASP A 110 18.75 -2.94 -9.37
CA ASP A 110 18.89 -2.40 -10.72
C ASP A 110 17.66 -2.73 -11.58
N ARG A 111 17.12 -1.74 -12.29
CA ARG A 111 15.95 -1.87 -13.15
C ARG A 111 16.19 -1.23 -14.50
N TYR A 112 15.65 -1.87 -15.54
CA TYR A 112 15.81 -1.46 -16.93
C TYR A 112 14.43 -1.20 -17.54
N PHE A 113 14.27 -0.03 -18.17
CA PHE A 113 13.01 0.42 -18.73
C PHE A 113 13.17 0.92 -20.16
N THR A 114 12.08 0.91 -20.90
CA THR A 114 11.89 1.82 -22.05
C THR A 114 10.94 2.93 -21.63
N PHE A 115 11.09 4.12 -22.18
CA PHE A 115 10.20 5.25 -21.95
C PHE A 115 9.98 6.04 -23.24
N ASP A 116 8.70 6.23 -23.59
CA ASP A 116 8.28 7.10 -24.68
C ASP A 116 7.91 8.48 -24.11
N GLY A 117 8.80 9.45 -24.30
CA GLY A 117 8.62 10.83 -23.85
C GLY A 117 7.48 11.59 -24.54
N THR A 118 6.84 11.01 -25.56
CA THR A 118 5.68 11.58 -26.24
C THR A 118 4.35 11.09 -25.66
N THR A 119 4.26 9.82 -25.32
CA THR A 119 3.02 9.18 -24.88
C THR A 119 2.98 8.92 -23.36
N GLY A 120 4.12 8.98 -22.68
CA GLY A 120 4.25 8.62 -21.28
C GLY A 120 4.25 7.11 -21.01
N LYS A 121 4.23 6.28 -22.06
CA LYS A 121 4.27 4.82 -21.91
C LYS A 121 5.68 4.38 -21.53
N TYR A 122 5.73 3.36 -20.68
CA TYR A 122 6.97 2.68 -20.33
C TYR A 122 6.79 1.16 -20.38
N THR A 123 7.90 0.45 -20.48
CA THR A 123 7.94 -1.00 -20.31
C THR A 123 9.11 -1.34 -19.41
N ASP A 124 8.89 -2.21 -18.42
CA ASP A 124 9.97 -2.80 -17.65
C ASP A 124 10.57 -3.97 -18.45
N ILE A 125 11.84 -3.85 -18.77
CA ILE A 125 12.61 -4.83 -19.55
C ILE A 125 13.73 -5.47 -18.70
N THR A 126 13.67 -5.33 -17.41
CA THR A 126 14.72 -5.75 -16.46
C THR A 126 15.10 -7.23 -16.62
N GLU A 127 14.12 -8.08 -16.85
CA GLU A 127 14.38 -9.52 -17.02
C GLU A 127 15.24 -9.84 -18.27
N ASN A 128 15.18 -8.99 -19.29
CA ASN A 128 16.01 -9.15 -20.48
C ASN A 128 17.52 -8.99 -20.17
N PHE A 129 17.86 -8.40 -19.02
CA PHE A 129 19.23 -8.20 -18.54
C PHE A 129 19.67 -9.18 -17.45
N GLY A 130 18.89 -10.23 -17.21
CA GLY A 130 19.24 -11.28 -16.25
C GLY A 130 19.08 -10.87 -14.79
N VAL A 131 18.43 -9.76 -14.50
CA VAL A 131 18.09 -9.34 -13.15
C VAL A 131 16.74 -9.96 -12.80
N GLU A 132 16.71 -10.74 -11.74
CA GLU A 132 15.47 -11.30 -11.20
C GLU A 132 14.76 -10.23 -10.36
N ILE A 133 13.51 -9.95 -10.69
CA ILE A 133 12.65 -9.07 -9.90
C ILE A 133 11.81 -9.97 -9.01
N PRO A 134 11.89 -9.84 -7.66
CA PRO A 134 11.03 -10.62 -6.79
C PRO A 134 9.56 -10.23 -6.96
N ASP A 135 8.67 -11.18 -6.75
CA ASP A 135 7.25 -10.88 -6.69
C ASP A 135 6.94 -9.94 -5.52
N VAL A 136 5.93 -9.10 -5.72
CA VAL A 136 5.46 -8.16 -4.68
C VAL A 136 4.86 -8.97 -3.52
N GLU A 137 5.31 -8.67 -2.30
CA GLU A 137 4.69 -9.18 -1.08
C GLU A 137 3.71 -8.14 -0.53
N ILE A 138 2.44 -8.53 -0.40
CA ILE A 138 1.41 -7.66 0.14
C ILE A 138 1.40 -7.78 1.66
N GLN A 139 1.74 -6.70 2.34
CA GLN A 139 1.79 -6.63 3.81
C GLN A 139 0.52 -6.02 4.41
N SER A 140 -0.15 -5.14 3.65
CA SER A 140 -1.39 -4.50 4.09
C SER A 140 -2.21 -4.00 2.90
N VAL A 141 -3.52 -4.07 3.06
CA VAL A 141 -4.51 -3.42 2.18
C VAL A 141 -5.43 -2.61 3.07
N ALA A 142 -5.69 -1.35 2.71
CA ALA A 142 -6.53 -0.45 3.49
C ALA A 142 -7.52 0.31 2.60
N LEU A 143 -8.69 0.57 3.13
CA LEU A 143 -9.69 1.47 2.55
C LEU A 143 -9.45 2.89 3.07
N LEU A 144 -9.24 3.84 2.18
CA LEU A 144 -9.14 5.26 2.48
C LEU A 144 -10.42 5.94 1.99
N SER A 145 -11.04 6.76 2.82
CA SER A 145 -12.28 7.44 2.47
C SER A 145 -12.45 8.75 3.24
N ASP A 146 -13.43 9.53 2.85
CA ASP A 146 -13.80 10.76 3.58
C ASP A 146 -14.15 10.46 5.05
N LEU A 147 -14.82 9.32 5.33
CA LEU A 147 -15.21 8.94 6.69
C LEU A 147 -14.05 8.60 7.63
N ASN A 148 -12.90 8.26 7.10
CA ASN A 148 -11.69 7.98 7.91
C ASN A 148 -10.58 9.01 7.71
N GLU A 149 -10.94 10.20 7.19
CA GLU A 149 -10.00 11.29 6.93
C GLU A 149 -8.81 10.85 6.03
N TRP A 150 -9.07 9.91 5.13
CA TRP A 150 -8.06 9.29 4.24
C TRP A 150 -6.92 8.61 4.99
N ASN A 151 -7.22 8.09 6.19
CA ASN A 151 -6.25 7.43 7.06
C ASN A 151 -6.16 5.93 6.77
N GLY A 152 -5.12 5.53 6.07
CA GLY A 152 -4.86 4.14 5.68
C GLY A 152 -4.56 3.16 6.83
N LEU A 153 -4.55 3.61 8.08
CA LEU A 153 -4.40 2.72 9.25
C LEU A 153 -5.74 2.42 9.93
N ALA A 154 -6.83 3.09 9.54
CA ALA A 154 -8.11 3.00 10.22
C ALA A 154 -9.00 1.84 9.74
N GLN A 155 -8.98 1.54 8.44
CA GLN A 155 -9.85 0.54 7.81
C GLN A 155 -9.03 -0.49 7.04
N LEU A 156 -8.39 -1.39 7.78
CA LEU A 156 -7.56 -2.46 7.22
C LEU A 156 -8.42 -3.64 6.76
N PHE A 157 -8.13 -4.13 5.57
CA PHE A 157 -8.67 -5.40 5.07
C PHE A 157 -8.11 -6.57 5.86
N THR A 158 -8.92 -7.61 6.01
CA THR A 158 -8.50 -8.89 6.56
C THR A 158 -7.93 -9.76 5.43
N GLU A 159 -6.72 -10.27 5.59
CA GLU A 159 -6.14 -11.25 4.69
C GLU A 159 -6.91 -12.58 4.82
N VAL A 160 -7.51 -13.06 3.72
CA VAL A 160 -8.25 -14.33 3.64
C VAL A 160 -7.38 -15.43 3.02
N GLU A 161 -6.62 -15.06 1.99
CA GLU A 161 -5.62 -15.91 1.37
C GLU A 161 -4.30 -15.14 1.31
N LYS A 162 -3.24 -15.82 1.75
CA LYS A 162 -1.92 -15.20 1.87
C LYS A 162 -1.47 -14.60 0.54
N ASN A 163 -1.16 -13.30 0.58
CA ASN A 163 -0.65 -12.53 -0.57
C ASN A 163 -1.57 -12.55 -1.80
N ALA A 164 -2.86 -12.90 -1.65
CA ALA A 164 -3.77 -13.10 -2.77
C ALA A 164 -5.17 -12.50 -2.58
N LYS A 165 -5.76 -12.62 -1.39
CA LYS A 165 -7.16 -12.19 -1.19
C LYS A 165 -7.36 -11.49 0.14
N TYR A 166 -8.02 -10.36 0.10
CA TYR A 166 -8.26 -9.46 1.23
C TYR A 166 -9.72 -9.02 1.22
N THR A 167 -10.37 -8.97 2.38
CA THR A 167 -11.77 -8.56 2.50
C THR A 167 -11.95 -7.48 3.55
N TYR A 168 -12.91 -6.60 3.32
CA TYR A 168 -13.34 -5.58 4.28
C TYR A 168 -14.86 -5.41 4.21
N VAL A 169 -15.53 -5.37 5.36
CA VAL A 169 -16.96 -5.08 5.45
C VAL A 169 -17.14 -3.64 5.91
N LEU A 170 -17.71 -2.81 5.06
CA LEU A 170 -18.12 -1.46 5.38
C LEU A 170 -19.63 -1.48 5.70
N ALA A 171 -19.98 -1.15 6.93
CA ALA A 171 -21.37 -0.93 7.33
C ALA A 171 -21.53 0.54 7.68
N LEU A 172 -22.33 1.26 6.90
CA LEU A 172 -22.62 2.69 7.10
C LEU A 172 -23.81 2.85 8.05
N THR A 173 -23.64 3.69 9.05
CA THR A 173 -24.75 4.15 9.91
C THR A 173 -25.58 5.21 9.21
N GLU A 174 -26.80 5.45 9.70
CA GLU A 174 -27.65 6.54 9.18
C GLU A 174 -26.95 7.91 9.28
N GLU A 175 -26.23 8.16 10.38
CA GLU A 175 -25.48 9.39 10.60
C GLU A 175 -24.34 9.57 9.59
N GLU A 176 -23.62 8.49 9.25
CA GLU A 176 -22.55 8.52 8.24
C GLU A 176 -23.12 8.76 6.84
N VAL A 177 -24.26 8.15 6.50
CA VAL A 177 -24.94 8.36 5.22
C VAL A 177 -25.40 9.82 5.08
N GLU A 178 -25.93 10.44 6.15
CA GLU A 178 -26.30 11.85 6.14
C GLU A 178 -25.13 12.82 5.94
N GLN A 179 -23.90 12.40 6.27
CA GLN A 179 -22.67 13.18 6.07
C GLN A 179 -22.11 13.06 4.65
N ILE A 180 -22.55 12.05 3.89
CA ILE A 180 -22.10 11.80 2.53
C ILE A 180 -23.00 12.59 1.58
N GLU A 181 -22.42 13.56 0.86
CA GLU A 181 -23.22 14.47 0.01
C GLU A 181 -23.80 13.77 -1.22
N GLU A 182 -22.99 13.06 -2.00
CA GLU A 182 -23.40 12.47 -3.27
C GLU A 182 -22.85 11.04 -3.39
N TYR A 183 -21.53 10.89 -3.18
CA TYR A 183 -20.83 9.62 -3.29
C TYR A 183 -20.08 9.30 -2.01
N TYR A 184 -20.10 8.03 -1.60
CA TYR A 184 -19.08 7.50 -0.70
C TYR A 184 -17.79 7.34 -1.49
N ARG A 185 -16.81 8.21 -1.23
CA ARG A 185 -15.54 8.27 -1.97
C ARG A 185 -14.46 7.48 -1.28
N PHE A 186 -13.73 6.69 -2.06
CA PHE A 186 -12.64 5.90 -1.52
C PHE A 186 -11.50 5.65 -2.51
N LYS A 187 -10.36 5.23 -1.97
CA LYS A 187 -9.23 4.60 -2.66
C LYS A 187 -8.77 3.39 -1.88
N ILE A 188 -8.03 2.51 -2.52
CA ILE A 188 -7.37 1.40 -1.85
C ILE A 188 -5.89 1.74 -1.69
N MET A 189 -5.35 1.56 -0.49
CA MET A 189 -3.92 1.71 -0.24
C MET A 189 -3.30 0.34 0.01
N VAL A 190 -2.23 0.03 -0.70
CA VAL A 190 -1.47 -1.21 -0.57
C VAL A 190 -0.09 -0.89 0.01
N ASN A 191 0.36 -1.70 0.96
CA ASN A 191 1.67 -1.58 1.62
C ASN A 191 1.98 -0.17 2.15
N SER A 192 0.95 0.58 2.55
CA SER A 192 1.05 1.97 3.04
C SER A 192 1.74 2.95 2.08
N SER A 193 1.83 2.63 0.79
CA SER A 193 2.57 3.42 -0.21
C SER A 193 1.89 3.50 -1.58
N ALA A 194 1.29 2.44 -2.07
CA ALA A 194 0.64 2.40 -3.38
C ALA A 194 -0.85 2.70 -3.24
N TYR A 195 -1.35 3.64 -4.04
CA TYR A 195 -2.77 4.00 -4.09
C TYR A 195 -3.38 3.44 -5.37
N LEU A 196 -4.38 2.57 -5.21
CA LEU A 196 -5.19 2.08 -6.31
C LEU A 196 -6.49 2.88 -6.31
N ASP A 197 -6.78 3.49 -7.44
CA ASP A 197 -7.92 4.36 -7.65
C ASP A 197 -8.60 4.08 -9.00
N TRP A 198 -9.56 4.94 -9.39
CA TRP A 198 -10.26 4.75 -10.65
C TRP A 198 -9.33 4.73 -11.87
N ASN A 199 -8.25 5.51 -11.85
CA ASN A 199 -7.30 5.65 -12.95
C ASN A 199 -6.20 4.58 -12.96
N THR A 200 -6.21 3.62 -12.03
CA THR A 200 -5.21 2.56 -11.97
C THR A 200 -5.47 1.54 -13.08
N GLU A 201 -4.68 1.58 -14.14
CA GLU A 201 -4.83 0.73 -15.33
C GLU A 201 -4.70 -0.78 -15.03
N GLY A 202 -3.92 -1.12 -14.01
CA GLY A 202 -3.69 -2.52 -13.58
C GLY A 202 -4.77 -3.09 -12.66
N MET A 203 -5.87 -2.36 -12.42
CA MET A 203 -6.96 -2.80 -11.56
C MET A 203 -8.23 -3.08 -12.34
N THR A 204 -8.73 -4.32 -12.24
CA THR A 204 -10.06 -4.70 -12.72
C THR A 204 -11.08 -4.39 -11.64
N ARG A 205 -12.26 -3.90 -12.03
CA ARG A 205 -13.40 -3.66 -11.14
C ARG A 205 -14.53 -4.61 -11.51
N GLU A 206 -14.91 -5.46 -10.57
CA GLU A 206 -16.06 -6.36 -10.70
C GLU A 206 -17.21 -5.78 -9.88
N ASP A 207 -18.15 -5.19 -10.59
CA ASP A 207 -19.31 -4.53 -10.01
C ASP A 207 -20.59 -5.04 -10.67
N PRO A 208 -21.09 -6.22 -10.25
CA PRO A 208 -22.28 -6.82 -10.85
C PRO A 208 -23.55 -6.02 -10.60
N ASN A 209 -23.53 -5.09 -9.65
CA ASN A 209 -24.68 -4.29 -9.28
C ASN A 209 -24.64 -2.88 -9.89
N GLY A 210 -23.54 -2.47 -10.50
CA GLY A 210 -23.36 -1.14 -11.08
C GLY A 210 -23.26 -0.03 -10.03
N TRP A 211 -22.65 -0.31 -8.88
CA TRP A 211 -22.54 0.65 -7.77
C TRP A 211 -21.31 1.54 -7.83
N LEU A 212 -20.28 1.09 -8.58
CA LEU A 212 -18.99 1.80 -8.66
C LEU A 212 -19.02 2.83 -9.78
N GLU A 213 -18.69 4.04 -9.45
CA GLU A 213 -18.56 5.14 -10.40
C GLU A 213 -17.22 5.88 -10.24
N GLU A 214 -16.82 6.57 -11.30
CA GLU A 214 -15.74 7.53 -11.21
C GLU A 214 -16.23 8.82 -10.58
N ASP A 215 -15.61 9.25 -9.49
CA ASP A 215 -15.88 10.57 -8.93
C ASP A 215 -15.13 11.65 -9.72
N PHE A 216 -15.83 12.24 -10.68
CA PHE A 216 -15.31 13.34 -11.51
C PHE A 216 -15.20 14.68 -10.78
N ALA A 217 -15.90 14.86 -9.65
CA ALA A 217 -16.09 16.18 -9.06
C ALA A 217 -14.79 16.86 -8.59
N LEU A 218 -13.77 16.09 -8.25
CA LEU A 218 -12.49 16.61 -7.75
C LEU A 218 -11.27 16.28 -8.63
N GLY A 219 -11.45 15.55 -9.72
CA GLY A 219 -10.35 15.17 -10.63
C GLY A 219 -9.26 14.31 -9.99
N ASN A 220 -9.54 13.69 -8.85
CA ASN A 220 -8.56 12.96 -8.04
C ASN A 220 -8.55 11.45 -8.28
N GLY A 221 -9.39 10.96 -9.23
CA GLY A 221 -9.51 9.54 -9.53
C GLY A 221 -10.05 8.70 -8.37
N ASN A 222 -10.89 9.27 -7.50
CA ASN A 222 -11.54 8.49 -6.45
C ASN A 222 -12.53 7.50 -7.07
N ILE A 223 -12.74 6.39 -6.38
CA ILE A 223 -13.84 5.47 -6.68
C ILE A 223 -15.02 5.90 -5.83
N GLY A 224 -16.20 6.05 -6.44
CA GLY A 224 -17.44 6.47 -5.80
C GLY A 224 -18.45 5.33 -5.70
N ILE A 225 -19.31 5.38 -4.67
CA ILE A 225 -20.58 4.63 -4.58
C ILE A 225 -21.69 5.66 -4.42
N ALA A 226 -22.60 5.76 -5.39
CA ALA A 226 -23.78 6.62 -5.33
C ALA A 226 -24.82 6.02 -4.35
N LEU A 227 -24.83 6.50 -3.10
CA LEU A 227 -25.63 5.88 -2.03
C LEU A 227 -27.13 6.06 -2.19
N ASP A 228 -27.60 7.01 -2.98
CA ASP A 228 -29.01 7.22 -3.31
C ASP A 228 -29.55 6.18 -4.32
N GLU A 229 -28.67 5.55 -5.08
CA GLU A 229 -29.00 4.49 -6.04
C GLU A 229 -28.86 3.08 -5.45
N VAL A 230 -28.41 2.94 -4.21
CA VAL A 230 -28.10 1.66 -3.57
C VAL A 230 -29.00 1.42 -2.34
N GLU A 231 -29.71 0.29 -2.32
CA GLU A 231 -30.59 -0.05 -1.20
C GLU A 231 -29.82 -0.51 0.06
N THR A 232 -28.68 -1.20 -0.13
CA THR A 232 -27.86 -1.66 0.99
C THR A 232 -27.07 -0.53 1.63
N ARG A 233 -26.72 -0.69 2.91
CA ARG A 233 -25.79 0.17 3.63
C ARG A 233 -24.60 -0.62 4.14
N THR A 234 -24.52 -1.89 3.79
CA THR A 234 -23.40 -2.78 4.14
C THR A 234 -22.79 -3.34 2.87
N PHE A 235 -21.51 -3.09 2.68
CA PHE A 235 -20.77 -3.45 1.49
C PHE A 235 -19.63 -4.42 1.86
N LEU A 236 -19.52 -5.52 1.13
CA LEU A 236 -18.36 -6.39 1.17
C LEU A 236 -17.39 -6.00 0.05
N PHE A 237 -16.26 -5.46 0.42
CA PHE A 237 -15.14 -5.24 -0.48
C PHE A 237 -14.24 -6.45 -0.50
N THR A 238 -13.91 -6.93 -1.68
CA THR A 238 -12.91 -7.97 -1.90
C THR A 238 -11.81 -7.43 -2.81
N MET A 239 -10.57 -7.47 -2.35
CA MET A 239 -9.39 -7.19 -3.15
C MET A 239 -8.67 -8.49 -3.44
N SER A 240 -8.53 -8.85 -4.70
CA SER A 240 -7.76 -10.03 -5.13
C SER A 240 -6.51 -9.58 -5.88
N PHE A 241 -5.37 -10.21 -5.57
CA PHE A 241 -4.09 -9.95 -6.20
C PHE A 241 -3.63 -11.21 -6.93
N ALA A 242 -3.47 -11.11 -8.24
CA ALA A 242 -3.06 -12.24 -9.08
C ALA A 242 -1.57 -12.59 -8.95
N GLY A 243 -0.83 -11.84 -8.10
CA GLY A 243 0.62 -11.92 -8.03
C GLY A 243 1.30 -11.09 -9.11
N GLY A 244 2.61 -10.96 -9.02
CA GLY A 244 3.42 -10.24 -10.00
C GLY A 244 4.47 -9.34 -9.35
N LYS A 245 5.13 -8.56 -10.19
CA LYS A 245 6.32 -7.76 -9.84
C LYS A 245 6.04 -6.27 -9.74
N ASP A 246 4.81 -5.87 -10.04
CA ASP A 246 4.33 -4.49 -9.97
C ASP A 246 3.11 -4.40 -9.06
N ILE A 247 3.22 -3.61 -7.99
CA ILE A 247 2.17 -3.42 -7.00
C ILE A 247 0.90 -2.76 -7.56
N TYR A 248 0.97 -2.14 -8.72
CA TYR A 248 -0.18 -1.51 -9.38
C TYR A 248 -0.88 -2.44 -10.39
N GLN A 249 -0.34 -3.65 -10.62
CA GLN A 249 -0.86 -4.59 -11.61
C GLN A 249 -1.49 -5.81 -10.94
N GLY A 250 -2.41 -6.44 -11.66
CA GLY A 250 -2.97 -7.74 -11.25
C GLY A 250 -3.99 -7.66 -10.10
N TRP A 251 -4.57 -6.49 -9.85
CA TRP A 251 -5.60 -6.32 -8.84
C TRP A 251 -7.00 -6.48 -9.42
N THR A 252 -7.88 -7.08 -8.63
CA THR A 252 -9.33 -7.07 -8.86
C THR A 252 -10.01 -6.57 -7.61
N LEU A 253 -10.79 -5.49 -7.74
CA LEU A 253 -11.72 -5.00 -6.73
C LEU A 253 -13.10 -5.55 -7.07
N SER A 254 -13.72 -6.27 -6.14
CA SER A 254 -15.14 -6.65 -6.18
C SER A 254 -15.90 -6.00 -5.04
N ILE A 255 -17.14 -5.59 -5.33
CA ILE A 255 -18.05 -5.06 -4.33
C ILE A 255 -19.40 -5.78 -4.41
N GLU A 256 -19.88 -6.22 -3.25
CA GLU A 256 -21.11 -6.99 -3.12
C GLU A 256 -21.93 -6.52 -1.91
N ASP A 257 -23.21 -6.91 -1.85
CA ASP A 257 -24.03 -6.69 -0.65
C ASP A 257 -23.51 -7.52 0.53
N GLY A 258 -23.09 -6.80 1.57
CA GLY A 258 -22.57 -7.37 2.81
C GLY A 258 -23.59 -7.54 3.93
N SER A 259 -24.90 -7.29 3.69
CA SER A 259 -25.94 -7.23 4.74
C SER A 259 -26.06 -8.53 5.57
N GLY A 260 -25.60 -9.67 5.06
CA GLY A 260 -25.56 -10.92 5.82
C GLY A 260 -24.34 -11.10 6.72
N MET A 261 -23.36 -10.18 6.67
CA MET A 261 -22.08 -10.31 7.36
C MET A 261 -21.94 -9.46 8.61
N GLU A 262 -22.92 -8.64 8.95
CA GLU A 262 -22.92 -7.80 10.16
C GLU A 262 -22.77 -8.61 11.44
N SER A 263 -23.35 -9.83 11.49
CA SER A 263 -23.24 -10.73 12.62
C SER A 263 -21.80 -11.23 12.88
N ILE A 264 -20.90 -11.19 11.89
CA ILE A 264 -19.50 -11.59 12.03
C ILE A 264 -18.69 -10.47 12.70
N ARG A 265 -19.05 -9.22 12.46
CA ARG A 265 -18.41 -8.04 13.07
C ARG A 265 -18.69 -7.99 14.59
N ASP A 266 -19.91 -8.30 14.99
CA ASP A 266 -20.30 -8.37 16.40
C ASP A 266 -19.63 -9.54 17.14
N ILE A 267 -19.45 -10.70 16.47
CA ILE A 267 -18.75 -11.84 17.06
C ILE A 267 -17.25 -11.53 17.24
N THR A 268 -16.60 -10.83 16.31
CA THR A 268 -15.18 -10.44 16.45
C THR A 268 -14.99 -9.34 17.48
N THR A 269 -15.92 -8.41 17.64
CA THR A 269 -15.86 -7.37 18.67
C THR A 269 -16.22 -7.91 20.06
N GLU A 270 -17.20 -8.80 20.17
CA GLU A 270 -17.54 -9.42 21.47
C GLU A 270 -16.49 -10.45 21.92
N THR A 271 -15.89 -11.23 21.00
CA THR A 271 -14.81 -12.17 21.35
C THR A 271 -13.52 -11.45 21.74
N VAL A 272 -13.26 -10.26 21.22
CA VAL A 272 -12.15 -9.40 21.67
C VAL A 272 -12.49 -8.69 23.01
N ALA A 273 -13.77 -8.45 23.32
CA ALA A 273 -14.19 -7.86 24.61
C ALA A 273 -14.04 -8.81 25.79
N GLN A 274 -14.02 -10.13 25.61
CA GLN A 274 -13.56 -11.09 26.62
C GLN A 274 -12.02 -11.23 26.56
N LYS A 275 -11.31 -10.12 26.67
CA LYS A 275 -9.85 -10.14 26.79
C LYS A 275 -9.46 -10.99 27.98
N ALA A 276 -8.67 -12.02 27.71
CA ALA A 276 -8.15 -12.91 28.73
C ALA A 276 -7.54 -12.09 29.89
N ARG A 277 -8.00 -12.36 31.10
CA ARG A 277 -7.48 -11.75 32.31
C ARG A 277 -6.36 -12.63 32.82
N TYR A 278 -5.28 -12.02 33.29
CA TYR A 278 -4.12 -12.71 33.82
C TYR A 278 -3.83 -12.21 35.25
N ASN A 279 -3.43 -13.10 36.13
CA ASN A 279 -2.88 -12.69 37.43
C ASN A 279 -1.47 -12.11 37.25
N LEU A 280 -0.88 -11.60 38.32
CA LEU A 280 0.49 -11.04 38.25
C LEU A 280 1.58 -12.06 37.92
N ALA A 281 1.27 -13.37 38.05
CA ALA A 281 2.17 -14.46 37.66
C ALA A 281 2.00 -14.87 36.19
N GLY A 282 1.17 -14.15 35.38
CA GLY A 282 0.94 -14.43 33.97
C GLY A 282 -0.02 -15.60 33.70
N GLN A 283 -0.70 -16.14 34.69
CA GLN A 283 -1.66 -17.23 34.51
C GLN A 283 -3.03 -16.67 34.13
N ARG A 284 -3.67 -17.28 33.14
CA ARG A 284 -5.01 -16.90 32.67
C ARG A 284 -6.04 -17.19 33.78
N ILE A 285 -6.88 -16.22 34.09
CA ILE A 285 -7.92 -16.33 35.09
C ILE A 285 -9.23 -16.73 34.44
N THR A 286 -9.81 -17.83 34.92
CA THR A 286 -11.14 -18.28 34.51
C THR A 286 -12.02 -18.32 35.79
N GLY A 287 -13.14 -17.58 35.77
CA GLY A 287 -14.10 -17.51 36.89
C GLY A 287 -13.90 -16.33 37.85
N ASN A 288 -14.50 -16.43 39.03
CA ASN A 288 -14.47 -15.35 40.06
C ASN A 288 -13.10 -15.30 40.75
N TYR A 289 -12.28 -14.36 40.39
CA TYR A 289 -10.98 -14.12 41.00
C TYR A 289 -10.99 -12.81 41.77
N ARG A 290 -10.47 -12.84 43.01
CA ARG A 290 -10.28 -11.65 43.84
C ARG A 290 -8.80 -11.31 43.92
N GLY A 291 -8.46 -10.11 43.55
CA GLY A 291 -7.07 -9.65 43.56
C GLY A 291 -6.72 -8.75 42.38
N LEU A 292 -5.43 -8.44 42.26
CA LEU A 292 -4.93 -7.59 41.16
C LEU A 292 -4.75 -8.41 39.86
N VAL A 293 -5.38 -7.97 38.82
CA VAL A 293 -5.33 -8.61 37.50
C VAL A 293 -4.84 -7.64 36.43
N LEU A 294 -4.25 -8.18 35.37
CA LEU A 294 -3.96 -7.47 34.14
C LEU A 294 -5.14 -7.68 33.17
N ALA A 295 -5.88 -6.63 32.90
CA ALA A 295 -6.97 -6.61 31.93
C ALA A 295 -6.75 -5.43 30.97
N ASN A 296 -6.73 -5.67 29.67
CA ASN A 296 -6.51 -4.63 28.66
C ASN A 296 -5.21 -3.81 28.86
N GLY A 297 -4.12 -4.49 29.29
CA GLY A 297 -2.84 -3.82 29.57
C GLY A 297 -2.84 -2.94 30.82
N LYS A 298 -3.95 -2.89 31.58
CA LYS A 298 -4.06 -2.11 32.84
C LYS A 298 -4.18 -3.03 34.02
N LYS A 299 -3.61 -2.60 35.17
CA LYS A 299 -3.79 -3.28 36.47
C LYS A 299 -5.15 -2.91 37.07
N VAL A 300 -6.00 -3.88 37.32
CA VAL A 300 -7.36 -3.72 37.88
C VAL A 300 -7.51 -4.58 39.11
N MET A 301 -8.05 -4.02 40.22
CA MET A 301 -8.39 -4.77 41.39
C MET A 301 -9.78 -5.38 41.24
N MET A 302 -9.87 -6.70 41.23
CA MET A 302 -11.14 -7.45 41.27
C MET A 302 -11.55 -7.68 42.73
N LYS A 303 -12.75 -7.24 43.09
CA LYS A 303 -13.32 -7.38 44.44
C LYS A 303 -14.17 -8.64 44.60
#